data_d83f6ea8d29db31f20e16d25bcc1a6b8
#
_entry.id   d83f6ea8d29db31f20e16d25bcc1a6b8
#
_cell.length_a   1.000
_cell.length_b   1.000
_cell.length_c   1.000
_cell.angle_alpha   90.00
_cell.angle_beta   90.00
_cell.angle_gamma   90.00
#
_symmetry.space_group_name_H-M   'P 1'
#
loop_
_entity.id
_entity.type
_entity.pdbx_description
1 polymer ?
#
loop_
_entity_poly.entity_id
_entity_poly.type
_entity_poly.pdbx_seq_one_letter_code
_entity_poly.pdbx_strand_id
1 'polypeptide(L)'
;MKNDNDVKNLLIVDGDNYSRQTMEELAKRLIKYAKISKNGDIIILDSSLSPDDKLRIALVLRFIAHTFDDTILETITLKELANLLSERIEAVGSRLSKIIKNENFAKKTKKGVYVVQHFVIDKFLTALENKKDSVSGGGKRRARSGLKRKDKAVTGVGKDILELLINNNFFKTPKAIKEACKKLEEETKFHNPKIVDMTIRKTFVNSKRILKRIPNPNKGKTKWLYVNR
;
A
#
# COMPACT_ATOMS: atom_id res chain seq x y z
N MET A 1 23.40 20.40 -42.52
CA MET A 1 22.51 19.24 -42.37
C MET A 1 22.84 18.63 -41.01
N LYS A 2 22.07 18.88 -39.98
CA LYS A 2 22.21 18.17 -38.68
C LYS A 2 21.75 16.76 -38.92
N ASN A 3 22.60 15.80 -38.54
CA ASN A 3 22.37 14.38 -38.75
C ASN A 3 21.07 13.94 -38.04
N ASP A 4 20.10 13.44 -38.78
CA ASP A 4 18.86 12.85 -38.26
C ASP A 4 19.15 11.70 -37.26
N ASN A 5 20.32 11.08 -37.33
CA ASN A 5 20.81 10.09 -36.38
C ASN A 5 21.08 10.65 -34.97
N ASP A 6 21.51 11.92 -34.86
CA ASP A 6 21.74 12.55 -33.55
C ASP A 6 20.44 12.82 -32.81
N VAL A 7 19.39 13.23 -33.54
CA VAL A 7 18.06 13.44 -32.96
C VAL A 7 17.40 12.12 -32.55
N LYS A 8 17.61 11.06 -33.33
CA LYS A 8 17.11 9.73 -33.05
C LYS A 8 17.77 9.13 -31.79
N ASN A 9 19.07 9.30 -31.63
CA ASN A 9 19.83 8.87 -30.44
C ASN A 9 19.50 9.67 -29.17
N LEU A 10 19.02 10.91 -29.33
CA LEU A 10 18.55 11.75 -28.22
C LEU A 10 17.10 11.43 -27.80
N LEU A 11 16.27 10.94 -28.73
CA LEU A 11 14.85 10.66 -28.48
C LEU A 11 14.58 9.19 -28.14
N ILE A 12 15.38 8.28 -28.68
CA ILE A 12 15.26 6.84 -28.41
C ILE A 12 16.28 6.48 -27.35
N VAL A 13 15.89 6.57 -26.10
CA VAL A 13 16.62 5.91 -25.02
C VAL A 13 16.28 4.43 -25.18
N ASP A 14 17.27 3.63 -25.58
CA ASP A 14 17.17 2.16 -25.48
C ASP A 14 16.94 1.85 -24.00
N GLY A 15 15.67 1.63 -23.66
CA GLY A 15 15.23 1.37 -22.31
C GLY A 15 15.83 0.08 -21.71
N ASP A 16 16.48 -0.72 -22.55
CA ASP A 16 17.12 -1.99 -22.19
C ASP A 16 18.64 -1.85 -21.92
N ASN A 17 19.24 -0.71 -22.23
CA ASN A 17 20.69 -0.50 -22.05
C ASN A 17 20.98 0.39 -20.84
N TYR A 18 20.78 -0.14 -19.64
CA TYR A 18 21.56 0.34 -18.51
C TYR A 18 23.04 0.10 -18.81
N SER A 19 23.86 1.16 -18.76
CA SER A 19 25.31 0.96 -18.90
C SER A 19 25.76 -0.04 -17.83
N ARG A 20 26.73 -0.89 -18.15
CA ARG A 20 27.29 -1.86 -17.18
C ARG A 20 27.72 -1.17 -15.89
N GLN A 21 28.19 0.04 -15.99
CA GLN A 21 28.60 0.88 -14.88
C GLN A 21 27.42 1.25 -13.95
N THR A 22 26.27 1.61 -14.51
CA THR A 22 25.04 1.85 -13.75
C THR A 22 24.58 0.57 -13.04
N MET A 23 24.66 -0.59 -13.70
CA MET A 23 24.30 -1.87 -13.07
C MET A 23 25.22 -2.24 -11.91
N GLU A 24 26.51 -1.96 -12.02
CA GLU A 24 27.46 -2.17 -10.93
C GLU A 24 27.14 -1.27 -9.72
N GLU A 25 26.76 -0.03 -9.96
CA GLU A 25 26.34 0.90 -8.88
C GLU A 25 25.06 0.41 -8.20
N LEU A 26 24.05 0.00 -8.95
CA LEU A 26 22.82 -0.56 -8.41
C LEU A 26 23.09 -1.85 -7.62
N ALA A 27 23.98 -2.72 -8.13
CA ALA A 27 24.39 -3.94 -7.44
C ALA A 27 25.08 -3.62 -6.10
N LYS A 28 25.99 -2.65 -6.05
CA LYS A 28 26.67 -2.20 -4.82
C LYS A 28 25.68 -1.69 -3.78
N ARG A 29 24.63 -1.01 -4.19
CA ARG A 29 23.56 -0.55 -3.30
C ARG A 29 22.71 -1.71 -2.78
N LEU A 30 22.42 -2.70 -3.65
CA LEU A 30 21.53 -3.81 -3.33
C LEU A 30 22.18 -4.88 -2.44
N ILE A 31 23.50 -5.10 -2.54
CA ILE A 31 24.24 -6.13 -1.80
C ILE A 31 24.15 -6.00 -0.29
N LYS A 32 23.80 -4.81 0.21
CA LYS A 32 23.56 -4.53 1.64
C LYS A 32 22.28 -5.20 2.15
N TYR A 33 21.34 -5.49 1.26
CA TYR A 33 19.99 -5.97 1.60
C TYR A 33 19.78 -7.43 1.25
N ALA A 34 20.38 -7.90 0.14
CA ALA A 34 20.20 -9.26 -0.33
C ALA A 34 21.37 -9.71 -1.21
N LYS A 35 21.53 -11.02 -1.33
CA LYS A 35 22.45 -11.70 -2.24
C LYS A 35 21.71 -12.76 -3.04
N ILE A 36 22.29 -13.18 -4.16
CA ILE A 36 21.78 -14.27 -4.97
C ILE A 36 22.86 -15.36 -5.11
N SER A 37 22.44 -16.62 -5.05
CA SER A 37 23.32 -17.76 -5.30
C SER A 37 23.50 -17.98 -6.81
N LYS A 38 24.50 -18.78 -7.20
CA LYS A 38 24.68 -19.22 -8.59
C LYS A 38 23.47 -19.97 -9.16
N ASN A 39 22.70 -20.61 -8.29
CA ASN A 39 21.45 -21.30 -8.67
C ASN A 39 20.26 -20.37 -8.81
N GLY A 40 20.43 -19.06 -8.54
CA GLY A 40 19.37 -18.09 -8.58
C GLY A 40 18.57 -17.96 -7.27
N ASP A 41 18.95 -18.64 -6.18
CA ASP A 41 18.27 -18.51 -4.89
C ASP A 41 18.59 -17.18 -4.24
N ILE A 42 17.56 -16.51 -3.72
CA ILE A 42 17.67 -15.19 -3.12
C ILE A 42 17.81 -15.31 -1.60
N ILE A 43 18.82 -14.64 -1.04
CA ILE A 43 19.11 -14.61 0.39
C ILE A 43 18.94 -13.16 0.87
N ILE A 44 17.92 -12.92 1.69
CA ILE A 44 17.68 -11.61 2.32
C ILE A 44 18.61 -11.49 3.53
N LEU A 45 19.46 -10.48 3.54
CA LEU A 45 20.40 -10.19 4.63
C LEU A 45 19.78 -9.31 5.72
N ASP A 46 18.89 -8.42 5.33
CA ASP A 46 18.24 -7.48 6.24
C ASP A 46 16.86 -7.98 6.65
N SER A 47 16.76 -8.51 7.87
CA SER A 47 15.50 -9.03 8.43
C SER A 47 14.48 -7.92 8.74
N SER A 48 14.92 -6.66 8.88
CA SER A 48 14.05 -5.52 9.21
C SER A 48 13.19 -5.04 8.05
N LEU A 49 13.46 -5.51 6.84
CA LEU A 49 12.72 -5.16 5.63
C LEU A 49 11.26 -5.61 5.71
N SER A 50 10.36 -4.75 5.24
CA SER A 50 8.95 -5.12 5.09
C SER A 50 8.78 -6.24 4.06
N PRO A 51 7.74 -7.08 4.16
CA PRO A 51 7.47 -8.10 3.14
C PRO A 51 7.34 -7.52 1.72
N ASP A 52 6.77 -6.33 1.58
CA ASP A 52 6.64 -5.65 0.28
C ASP A 52 8.01 -5.20 -0.26
N ASP A 53 8.93 -4.72 0.61
CA ASP A 53 10.28 -4.35 0.19
C ASP A 53 11.12 -5.60 -0.16
N LYS A 54 10.94 -6.72 0.54
CA LYS A 54 11.57 -8.00 0.19
C LYS A 54 11.15 -8.49 -1.19
N LEU A 55 9.88 -8.35 -1.57
CA LEU A 55 9.39 -8.66 -2.92
C LEU A 55 10.05 -7.79 -3.99
N ARG A 56 10.14 -6.47 -3.74
CA ARG A 56 10.79 -5.55 -4.69
C ARG A 56 12.28 -5.87 -4.85
N ILE A 57 12.97 -6.11 -3.74
CA ILE A 57 14.38 -6.49 -3.75
C ILE A 57 14.59 -7.77 -4.53
N ALA A 58 13.75 -8.78 -4.37
CA ALA A 58 13.85 -10.05 -5.09
C ALA A 58 13.74 -9.86 -6.62
N LEU A 59 12.80 -9.04 -7.07
CA LEU A 59 12.62 -8.71 -8.47
C LEU A 59 13.83 -7.94 -9.04
N VAL A 60 14.32 -6.93 -8.32
CA VAL A 60 15.50 -6.14 -8.73
C VAL A 60 16.76 -6.99 -8.78
N LEU A 61 16.94 -7.85 -7.78
CA LEU A 61 18.13 -8.69 -7.68
C LEU A 61 18.22 -9.70 -8.83
N ARG A 62 17.09 -10.30 -9.24
CA ARG A 62 17.04 -11.20 -10.41
C ARG A 62 17.41 -10.46 -11.69
N PHE A 63 16.87 -9.28 -11.91
CA PHE A 63 17.18 -8.45 -13.06
C PHE A 63 18.67 -8.08 -13.13
N ILE A 64 19.22 -7.55 -12.02
CA ILE A 64 20.65 -7.19 -11.97
C ILE A 64 21.54 -8.41 -12.13
N ALA A 65 21.22 -9.52 -11.46
CA ALA A 65 22.02 -10.74 -11.57
C ALA A 65 22.04 -11.30 -12.99
N HIS A 66 20.90 -11.30 -13.68
CA HIS A 66 20.82 -11.72 -15.10
C HIS A 66 21.72 -10.88 -16.01
N THR A 67 21.86 -9.58 -15.73
CA THR A 67 22.76 -8.69 -16.52
C THR A 67 24.23 -9.08 -16.38
N PHE A 68 24.64 -9.69 -15.26
CA PHE A 68 26.02 -10.16 -15.04
C PHE A 68 26.22 -11.62 -15.37
N ASP A 69 25.17 -12.43 -15.32
CA ASP A 69 25.20 -13.86 -15.53
C ASP A 69 23.90 -14.34 -16.20
N ASP A 70 23.94 -14.56 -17.51
CA ASP A 70 22.79 -14.98 -18.33
C ASP A 70 22.21 -16.34 -17.91
N THR A 71 22.93 -17.13 -17.12
CA THR A 71 22.42 -18.40 -16.58
C THR A 71 21.38 -18.22 -15.51
N ILE A 72 21.36 -17.05 -14.86
CA ILE A 72 20.34 -16.65 -13.87
C ILE A 72 19.15 -16.05 -14.62
N LEU A 73 17.96 -16.64 -14.45
CA LEU A 73 16.76 -16.13 -15.09
C LEU A 73 16.40 -14.73 -14.56
N GLU A 74 16.16 -13.79 -15.45
CA GLU A 74 15.68 -12.46 -15.12
C GLU A 74 14.32 -12.49 -14.40
N THR A 75 13.48 -13.44 -14.79
CA THR A 75 12.13 -13.59 -14.28
C THR A 75 12.10 -14.35 -12.95
N ILE A 76 11.08 -14.07 -12.12
CA ILE A 76 10.83 -14.79 -10.88
C ILE A 76 9.38 -15.26 -10.83
N THR A 77 9.18 -16.46 -10.31
CA THR A 77 7.82 -17.03 -10.17
C THR A 77 7.17 -16.63 -8.85
N LEU A 78 5.83 -16.61 -8.85
CA LEU A 78 5.06 -16.36 -7.63
C LEU A 78 5.37 -17.39 -6.53
N LYS A 79 5.69 -18.63 -6.92
CA LYS A 79 6.07 -19.72 -6.00
C LYS A 79 7.41 -19.42 -5.31
N GLU A 80 8.41 -18.98 -6.06
CA GLU A 80 9.72 -18.60 -5.51
C GLU A 80 9.58 -17.42 -4.53
N LEU A 81 8.77 -16.41 -4.88
CA LEU A 81 8.49 -15.28 -4.00
C LEU A 81 7.75 -15.71 -2.72
N ALA A 82 6.83 -16.65 -2.81
CA ALA A 82 6.12 -17.21 -1.66
C ALA A 82 7.06 -17.98 -0.73
N ASN A 83 7.95 -18.78 -1.29
CA ASN A 83 9.00 -19.49 -0.54
C ASN A 83 9.96 -18.51 0.15
N LEU A 84 10.40 -17.46 -0.54
CA LEU A 84 11.29 -16.43 0.01
C LEU A 84 10.70 -15.73 1.25
N LEU A 85 9.38 -15.46 1.24
CA LEU A 85 8.69 -14.82 2.36
C LEU A 85 8.17 -15.80 3.40
N SER A 86 8.20 -17.11 3.12
CA SER A 86 7.51 -18.15 3.91
C SER A 86 6.03 -17.84 4.12
N GLU A 87 5.39 -17.30 3.08
CA GLU A 87 3.97 -16.93 3.08
C GLU A 87 3.18 -17.76 2.06
N ARG A 88 1.85 -17.76 2.17
CA ARG A 88 0.96 -18.40 1.21
C ARG A 88 0.99 -17.68 -0.15
N ILE A 89 0.93 -18.45 -1.23
CA ILE A 89 0.98 -17.94 -2.62
C ILE A 89 -0.07 -16.85 -2.87
N GLU A 90 -1.28 -17.02 -2.34
CA GLU A 90 -2.37 -16.06 -2.50
C GLU A 90 -2.08 -14.72 -1.80
N ALA A 91 -1.46 -14.76 -0.63
CA ALA A 91 -1.08 -13.57 0.12
C ALA A 91 0.01 -12.78 -0.64
N VAL A 92 1.03 -13.47 -1.13
CA VAL A 92 2.09 -12.88 -1.94
C VAL A 92 1.55 -12.35 -3.26
N GLY A 93 0.66 -13.08 -3.93
CA GLY A 93 -0.02 -12.64 -5.15
C GLY A 93 -0.81 -11.35 -4.95
N SER A 94 -1.52 -11.24 -3.83
CA SER A 94 -2.28 -10.02 -3.47
C SER A 94 -1.37 -8.82 -3.23
N ARG A 95 -0.21 -9.00 -2.55
CA ARG A 95 0.80 -7.94 -2.33
C ARG A 95 1.41 -7.50 -3.66
N LEU A 96 1.84 -8.45 -4.47
CA LEU A 96 2.47 -8.18 -5.75
C LEU A 96 1.52 -7.46 -6.71
N SER A 97 0.25 -7.85 -6.73
CA SER A 97 -0.79 -7.15 -7.50
C SER A 97 -0.97 -5.69 -7.08
N LYS A 98 -0.85 -5.36 -5.79
CA LYS A 98 -0.88 -3.98 -5.30
C LYS A 98 0.34 -3.19 -5.73
N ILE A 99 1.54 -3.80 -5.64
CA ILE A 99 2.81 -3.20 -6.07
C ILE A 99 2.75 -2.88 -7.57
N ILE A 100 2.25 -3.81 -8.38
CA ILE A 100 2.10 -3.62 -9.82
C ILE A 100 1.10 -2.50 -10.14
N LYS A 101 -0.10 -2.52 -9.52
CA LYS A 101 -1.15 -1.54 -9.81
C LYS A 101 -0.81 -0.12 -9.37
N ASN A 102 -0.14 0.02 -8.21
CA ASN A 102 0.08 1.33 -7.62
C ASN A 102 1.38 1.98 -8.07
N GLU A 103 2.39 1.18 -8.38
CA GLU A 103 3.77 1.65 -8.60
C GLU A 103 4.30 1.29 -9.97
N ASN A 104 3.58 0.47 -10.73
CA ASN A 104 4.05 -0.10 -12.00
C ASN A 104 5.44 -0.74 -11.87
N PHE A 105 5.72 -1.34 -10.71
CA PHE A 105 7.04 -1.81 -10.33
C PHE A 105 7.49 -3.05 -11.11
N ALA A 106 6.56 -3.89 -11.45
CA ALA A 106 6.84 -5.14 -12.17
C ALA A 106 5.80 -5.40 -13.26
N LYS A 107 6.18 -6.17 -14.25
CA LYS A 107 5.35 -6.64 -15.34
C LYS A 107 5.15 -8.14 -15.22
N LYS A 108 3.93 -8.60 -15.48
CA LYS A 108 3.62 -10.01 -15.59
C LYS A 108 3.90 -10.47 -17.03
N THR A 109 4.84 -11.39 -17.21
CA THR A 109 5.21 -11.92 -18.53
C THR A 109 4.35 -13.13 -18.91
N LYS A 110 4.15 -14.06 -17.98
CA LYS A 110 3.28 -15.26 -18.12
C LYS A 110 2.48 -15.47 -16.84
N LYS A 111 1.58 -16.45 -16.81
CA LYS A 111 0.80 -16.78 -15.60
C LYS A 111 1.75 -17.10 -14.44
N GLY A 112 1.76 -16.24 -13.42
CA GLY A 112 2.57 -16.42 -12.22
C GLY A 112 4.06 -16.10 -12.37
N VAL A 113 4.48 -15.45 -13.48
CA VAL A 113 5.88 -15.07 -13.74
C VAL A 113 5.98 -13.56 -13.89
N TYR A 114 6.97 -12.96 -13.26
CA TYR A 114 7.12 -11.51 -13.14
C TYR A 114 8.56 -11.07 -13.44
N VAL A 115 8.68 -9.85 -13.96
CA VAL A 115 9.95 -9.15 -14.19
C VAL A 115 9.81 -7.72 -13.67
N VAL A 116 10.90 -7.15 -13.16
CA VAL A 116 10.91 -5.75 -12.71
C VAL A 116 10.88 -4.79 -13.89
N GLN A 117 10.29 -3.62 -13.69
CA GLN A 117 10.41 -2.50 -14.63
C GLN A 117 11.70 -1.72 -14.27
N HIS A 118 12.66 -1.66 -15.18
CA HIS A 118 13.98 -1.10 -14.91
C HIS A 118 13.94 0.38 -14.45
N PHE A 119 13.06 1.21 -15.00
CA PHE A 119 12.95 2.64 -14.70
C PHE A 119 12.53 2.97 -13.25
N VAL A 120 12.03 1.99 -12.50
CA VAL A 120 11.64 2.20 -11.08
C VAL A 120 12.74 1.81 -10.09
N ILE A 121 13.80 1.13 -10.53
CA ILE A 121 14.81 0.51 -9.66
C ILE A 121 15.56 1.56 -8.85
N ASP A 122 16.08 2.59 -9.49
CA ASP A 122 16.85 3.64 -8.80
C ASP A 122 16.00 4.39 -7.78
N LYS A 123 14.78 4.78 -8.17
CA LYS A 123 13.81 5.43 -7.27
C LYS A 123 13.50 4.57 -6.04
N PHE A 124 13.34 3.27 -6.24
CA PHE A 124 13.07 2.33 -5.16
C PHE A 124 14.27 2.21 -4.21
N LEU A 125 15.49 2.03 -4.72
CA LEU A 125 16.69 1.90 -3.89
C LEU A 125 16.95 3.18 -3.10
N THR A 126 16.77 4.35 -3.70
CA THR A 126 16.87 5.64 -3.01
C THR A 126 15.84 5.78 -1.90
N ALA A 127 14.58 5.38 -2.15
CA ALA A 127 13.55 5.39 -1.12
C ALA A 127 13.84 4.40 0.02
N LEU A 128 14.46 3.26 -0.28
CA LEU A 128 14.84 2.24 0.70
C LEU A 128 15.99 2.73 1.61
N GLU A 129 16.98 3.41 1.04
CA GLU A 129 18.09 4.00 1.77
C GLU A 129 17.62 5.11 2.70
N ASN A 130 16.79 6.02 2.22
CA ASN A 130 16.21 7.11 3.02
C ASN A 130 15.36 6.59 4.20
N LYS A 131 14.71 5.42 4.06
CA LYS A 131 14.00 4.77 5.18
C LYS A 131 14.95 4.34 6.29
N LYS A 132 16.16 3.87 5.97
CA LYS A 132 17.16 3.46 6.97
C LYS A 132 17.75 4.64 7.71
N ASP A 133 18.07 5.71 6.99
CA ASP A 133 18.66 6.92 7.60
C ASP A 133 17.70 7.57 8.60
N SER A 134 16.40 7.49 8.35
CA SER A 134 15.38 7.96 9.29
C SER A 134 15.19 7.05 10.53
N VAL A 135 15.71 5.82 10.51
CA VAL A 135 15.63 4.85 11.63
C VAL A 135 16.92 4.87 12.49
N SER A 136 18.07 5.29 11.95
CA SER A 136 19.34 5.34 12.67
C SER A 136 19.46 6.53 13.64
N GLY A 137 18.54 7.48 13.58
CA GLY A 137 18.42 8.61 14.51
C GLY A 137 17.47 8.32 15.68
N GLY A 138 17.89 7.49 16.65
CA GLY A 138 17.21 7.35 17.93
C GLY A 138 16.36 6.12 18.10
N GLY A 139 16.95 5.10 18.70
CA GLY A 139 16.27 3.91 19.20
C GLY A 139 15.19 4.24 20.22
N LYS A 140 13.97 4.43 19.79
CA LYS A 140 12.79 4.19 20.61
C LYS A 140 12.22 2.85 20.21
N ARG A 141 12.61 1.80 20.97
CA ARG A 141 11.79 0.58 21.11
C ARG A 141 10.33 1.06 21.20
N ARG A 142 9.55 0.84 20.16
CA ARG A 142 8.09 0.96 20.22
C ARG A 142 7.63 -0.17 21.17
N ALA A 143 7.69 0.13 22.48
CA ALA A 143 6.77 -0.52 23.38
C ALA A 143 5.40 -0.48 22.71
N ARG A 144 4.65 -1.58 22.80
CA ARG A 144 3.23 -1.63 22.45
C ARG A 144 2.46 -0.76 23.44
N SER A 145 2.76 0.54 23.45
CA SER A 145 1.87 1.55 24.00
C SER A 145 0.74 1.67 23.00
N GLY A 146 -0.47 1.48 23.48
CA GLY A 146 -1.67 1.55 22.69
C GLY A 146 -1.59 2.73 21.73
N LEU A 147 -1.56 2.43 20.43
CA LEU A 147 -1.58 3.40 19.36
C LEU A 147 -2.71 4.37 19.66
N LYS A 148 -2.38 5.58 20.16
CA LYS A 148 -3.20 6.74 19.84
C LYS A 148 -3.24 6.77 18.31
N ARG A 149 -4.31 6.18 17.75
CA ARG A 149 -4.62 6.28 16.34
C ARG A 149 -4.63 7.78 16.06
N LYS A 150 -3.64 8.28 15.29
CA LYS A 150 -3.75 9.60 14.67
C LYS A 150 -5.15 9.61 14.07
N ASP A 151 -5.99 10.51 14.56
CA ASP A 151 -7.32 10.67 14.02
C ASP A 151 -7.19 10.81 12.51
N LYS A 152 -7.57 9.75 11.79
CA LYS A 152 -7.65 9.83 10.34
C LYS A 152 -8.62 10.95 10.08
N ALA A 153 -8.18 11.97 9.36
CA ALA A 153 -9.02 13.06 8.95
C ALA A 153 -10.34 12.47 8.46
N VAL A 154 -11.44 12.89 9.09
CA VAL A 154 -12.76 12.34 8.79
C VAL A 154 -13.09 12.79 7.39
N THR A 155 -13.07 11.85 6.42
CA THR A 155 -13.25 12.16 4.99
C THR A 155 -14.73 12.33 4.65
N GLY A 156 -15.07 13.35 3.87
CA GLY A 156 -16.37 13.51 3.22
C GLY A 156 -17.57 13.21 4.13
N VAL A 157 -18.20 12.05 3.95
CA VAL A 157 -19.40 11.60 4.69
C VAL A 157 -19.25 11.71 6.23
N GLY A 158 -18.07 11.38 6.74
CA GLY A 158 -17.84 11.46 8.17
C GLY A 158 -17.73 12.90 8.68
N LYS A 159 -17.22 13.83 7.86
CA LYS A 159 -17.17 15.25 8.18
C LYS A 159 -18.59 15.83 8.22
N ASP A 160 -19.39 15.52 7.21
CA ASP A 160 -20.79 15.98 7.15
C ASP A 160 -21.61 15.43 8.32
N ILE A 161 -21.46 14.15 8.69
CA ILE A 161 -22.11 13.57 9.88
C ILE A 161 -21.68 14.28 11.16
N LEU A 162 -20.39 14.59 11.32
CA LEU A 162 -19.89 15.28 12.50
C LEU A 162 -20.47 16.70 12.60
N GLU A 163 -20.37 17.47 11.53
CA GLU A 163 -20.74 18.88 11.50
C GLU A 163 -22.27 19.07 11.53
N LEU A 164 -23.02 18.32 10.72
CA LEU A 164 -24.46 18.54 10.53
C LEU A 164 -25.34 17.75 11.51
N LEU A 165 -24.86 16.61 12.00
CA LEU A 165 -25.66 15.78 12.89
C LEU A 165 -25.16 15.79 14.33
N ILE A 166 -23.88 15.50 14.56
CA ILE A 166 -23.35 15.34 15.93
C ILE A 166 -23.22 16.69 16.62
N ASN A 167 -22.59 17.67 16.00
CA ASN A 167 -22.41 19.02 16.57
C ASN A 167 -23.75 19.75 16.76
N ASN A 168 -24.74 19.44 15.92
CA ASN A 168 -26.10 20.02 16.05
C ASN A 168 -27.00 19.21 17.02
N ASN A 169 -26.42 18.30 17.81
CA ASN A 169 -27.15 17.51 18.80
C ASN A 169 -28.29 16.64 18.22
N PHE A 170 -28.27 16.30 16.95
CA PHE A 170 -29.29 15.48 16.29
C PHE A 170 -29.52 14.14 17.00
N PHE A 171 -28.44 13.53 17.53
CA PHE A 171 -28.50 12.28 18.27
C PHE A 171 -28.74 12.45 19.79
N LYS A 172 -29.20 13.61 20.26
CA LYS A 172 -29.65 13.80 21.67
C LYS A 172 -30.79 12.85 22.01
N THR A 173 -31.65 12.57 21.05
CA THR A 173 -32.69 11.53 21.13
C THR A 173 -32.31 10.35 20.22
N PRO A 174 -32.74 9.11 20.55
CA PRO A 174 -32.45 7.93 19.72
C PRO A 174 -32.96 8.10 18.29
N LYS A 175 -32.08 7.99 17.30
CA LYS A 175 -32.36 8.16 15.86
C LYS A 175 -31.98 6.98 15.04
N ALA A 176 -32.79 6.67 14.02
CA ALA A 176 -32.50 5.66 13.03
C ALA A 176 -31.58 6.20 11.90
N ILE A 177 -30.88 5.31 11.21
CA ILE A 177 -30.04 5.71 10.06
C ILE A 177 -30.86 6.42 8.97
N LYS A 178 -32.10 5.99 8.73
CA LYS A 178 -32.98 6.64 7.75
C LYS A 178 -33.22 8.12 8.07
N GLU A 179 -33.43 8.44 9.36
CA GLU A 179 -33.63 9.83 9.80
C GLU A 179 -32.34 10.63 9.65
N ALA A 180 -31.19 10.02 9.94
CA ALA A 180 -29.90 10.66 9.72
C ALA A 180 -29.63 10.95 8.22
N CYS A 181 -29.96 10.01 7.33
CA CYS A 181 -29.86 10.23 5.89
C CYS A 181 -30.78 11.36 5.43
N LYS A 182 -32.06 11.34 5.87
CA LYS A 182 -33.02 12.40 5.54
C LYS A 182 -32.53 13.76 5.99
N LYS A 183 -31.97 13.86 7.21
CA LYS A 183 -31.42 15.11 7.71
C LYS A 183 -30.21 15.61 6.90
N LEU A 184 -29.35 14.71 6.44
CA LEU A 184 -28.24 15.07 5.54
C LEU A 184 -28.74 15.53 4.16
N GLU A 185 -29.80 14.91 3.63
CA GLU A 185 -30.43 15.32 2.37
C GLU A 185 -31.07 16.70 2.47
N GLU A 186 -31.71 17.05 3.60
CA GLU A 186 -32.23 18.38 3.89
C GLU A 186 -31.12 19.46 3.86
N GLU A 187 -29.89 19.10 4.24
CA GLU A 187 -28.70 19.95 4.17
C GLU A 187 -27.94 19.82 2.84
N THR A 188 -28.62 19.35 1.78
CA THR A 188 -28.08 19.17 0.42
C THR A 188 -26.89 18.18 0.32
N LYS A 189 -26.72 17.30 1.31
CA LYS A 189 -25.65 16.28 1.35
C LYS A 189 -26.22 14.89 1.01
N PHE A 190 -26.10 14.52 -0.25
CA PHE A 190 -26.60 13.23 -0.74
C PHE A 190 -25.53 12.13 -0.57
N HIS A 191 -25.76 11.21 0.35
CA HIS A 191 -24.86 10.12 0.65
C HIS A 191 -25.59 8.77 0.57
N ASN A 192 -24.86 7.74 0.10
CA ASN A 192 -25.41 6.38 0.09
C ASN A 192 -25.71 5.91 1.54
N PRO A 193 -26.95 5.50 1.86
CA PRO A 193 -27.35 5.09 3.20
C PRO A 193 -26.47 3.98 3.82
N LYS A 194 -25.95 3.06 3.00
CA LYS A 194 -25.02 2.02 3.45
C LYS A 194 -23.69 2.61 3.94
N ILE A 195 -23.20 3.66 3.28
CA ILE A 195 -21.96 4.35 3.67
C ILE A 195 -22.17 5.15 4.94
N VAL A 196 -23.31 5.85 5.07
CA VAL A 196 -23.69 6.58 6.30
C VAL A 196 -23.75 5.62 7.48
N ASP A 197 -24.47 4.49 7.37
CA ASP A 197 -24.56 3.47 8.44
C ASP A 197 -23.18 2.91 8.80
N MET A 198 -22.38 2.56 7.82
CA MET A 198 -21.03 2.04 8.04
C MET A 198 -20.14 3.08 8.75
N THR A 199 -20.21 4.34 8.36
CA THR A 199 -19.42 5.43 8.95
C THR A 199 -19.86 5.70 10.38
N ILE A 200 -21.15 5.77 10.68
CA ILE A 200 -21.67 5.93 12.05
C ILE A 200 -21.18 4.78 12.93
N ARG A 201 -21.33 3.53 12.51
CA ARG A 201 -20.90 2.37 13.30
C ARG A 201 -19.40 2.30 13.52
N LYS A 202 -18.59 2.42 12.44
CA LYS A 202 -17.13 2.25 12.53
C LYS A 202 -16.45 3.45 13.17
N THR A 203 -16.85 4.66 12.80
CA THR A 203 -16.16 5.88 13.23
C THR A 203 -16.71 6.40 14.55
N PHE A 204 -18.02 6.62 14.64
CA PHE A 204 -18.59 7.33 15.78
C PHE A 204 -18.99 6.43 16.95
N VAL A 205 -19.38 5.17 16.70
CA VAL A 205 -19.68 4.19 17.76
C VAL A 205 -18.41 3.49 18.22
N ASN A 206 -17.64 2.86 17.30
CA ASN A 206 -16.54 1.98 17.68
C ASN A 206 -15.21 2.73 17.89
N SER A 207 -14.87 3.69 17.04
CA SER A 207 -13.57 4.37 17.09
C SER A 207 -13.60 5.59 18.01
N LYS A 208 -14.42 6.60 17.70
CA LYS A 208 -14.50 7.85 18.49
C LYS A 208 -15.35 7.72 19.75
N ARG A 209 -16.23 6.72 19.81
CA ARG A 209 -17.13 6.44 20.94
C ARG A 209 -18.01 7.62 21.35
N ILE A 210 -18.38 8.49 20.42
CA ILE A 210 -19.26 9.64 20.62
C ILE A 210 -20.72 9.19 20.69
N LEU A 211 -21.07 8.19 19.87
CA LEU A 211 -22.41 7.62 19.83
C LEU A 211 -22.44 6.23 20.46
N LYS A 212 -23.58 5.85 20.99
CA LYS A 212 -23.88 4.46 21.36
C LYS A 212 -25.04 3.93 20.52
N ARG A 213 -25.05 2.62 20.32
CA ARG A 213 -26.07 1.87 19.62
C ARG A 213 -26.98 1.22 20.63
N ILE A 214 -28.29 1.42 20.49
CA ILE A 214 -29.31 0.83 21.35
C ILE A 214 -30.32 0.04 20.51
N PRO A 215 -30.91 -1.05 21.03
CA PRO A 215 -31.97 -1.77 20.32
C PRO A 215 -33.18 -0.86 20.18
N ASN A 216 -33.89 -0.97 19.05
CA ASN A 216 -35.12 -0.25 18.84
C ASN A 216 -36.25 -0.92 19.64
N PRO A 217 -36.91 -0.23 20.58
CA PRO A 217 -38.01 -0.82 21.34
C PRO A 217 -39.23 -1.17 20.47
N ASN A 218 -39.43 -0.42 19.39
CA ASN A 218 -40.47 -0.72 18.42
C ASN A 218 -39.98 -1.80 17.45
N LYS A 219 -40.58 -2.97 17.43
CA LYS A 219 -40.26 -4.14 16.57
C LYS A 219 -40.48 -3.89 15.07
N GLY A 220 -40.15 -2.68 14.59
CA GLY A 220 -40.21 -2.28 13.18
C GLY A 220 -39.01 -2.75 12.35
N LYS A 221 -38.98 -2.34 11.07
CA LYS A 221 -37.93 -2.69 10.10
C LYS A 221 -36.50 -2.28 10.52
N THR A 222 -36.35 -1.35 11.47
CA THR A 222 -35.07 -0.83 11.95
C THR A 222 -34.70 -1.46 13.27
N LYS A 223 -33.69 -2.32 13.31
CA LYS A 223 -33.25 -3.05 14.52
C LYS A 223 -32.53 -2.16 15.54
N TRP A 224 -31.93 -1.06 15.12
CA TRP A 224 -31.00 -0.28 15.92
C TRP A 224 -31.22 1.21 15.79
N LEU A 225 -31.07 1.90 16.91
CA LEU A 225 -31.05 3.36 17.01
C LEU A 225 -29.69 3.83 17.52
N TYR A 226 -29.34 5.07 17.23
CA TYR A 226 -28.11 5.71 17.64
C TYR A 226 -28.43 6.93 18.49
N VAL A 227 -27.65 7.13 19.56
CA VAL A 227 -27.84 8.23 20.51
C VAL A 227 -26.47 8.66 21.02
N ASN A 228 -26.32 9.93 21.41
CA ASN A 228 -25.12 10.44 22.05
C ASN A 228 -24.79 9.63 23.32
N ARG A 229 -23.51 9.52 23.62
CA ARG A 229 -23.03 8.91 24.86
C ARG A 229 -23.16 9.88 26.01
#